data_eaedfc658dad53e433045c094eb1cf65
#
_entry.id   eaedfc658dad53e433045c094eb1cf65
#
_cell.length_a   1.000
_cell.length_b   1.000
_cell.length_c   1.000
_cell.angle_alpha   90.00
_cell.angle_beta   90.00
_cell.angle_gamma   90.00
#
_symmetry.space_group_name_H-M   'P 1'
#
loop_
_entity.id
_entity.type
_entity.pdbx_description
1 polymer ?
#
loop_
_entity_poly.entity_id
_entity_poly.type
_entity_poly.pdbx_seq_one_letter_code
_entity_poly.pdbx_strand_id
1 'polypeptide(L)'
;MILYNITYMVSHEIHDEWISWLKNVHIPEMMSSGLFERNQVLRLLEVDEQEGITYATQLYCSSIENYKSYISNNAPALRLKANQKWGEKVLGYRTLMEIVH
;
A
#
# COMPACT_ATOMS: atom_id res chain seq x y z
N MET A 1 -18.03 -2.64 4.15
CA MET A 1 -16.60 -2.34 4.38
C MET A 1 -15.82 -2.73 3.14
N ILE A 2 -15.02 -1.82 2.66
CA ILE A 2 -14.18 -1.99 1.48
C ILE A 2 -12.75 -2.16 1.91
N LEU A 3 -12.04 -3.10 1.31
CA LEU A 3 -10.62 -3.32 1.55
C LEU A 3 -9.82 -2.96 0.31
N TYR A 4 -8.98 -1.94 0.45
CA TYR A 4 -8.03 -1.53 -0.57
C TYR A 4 -6.70 -2.20 -0.27
N ASN A 5 -6.30 -3.13 -1.13
CA ASN A 5 -5.07 -3.90 -0.95
C ASN A 5 -4.04 -3.49 -1.99
N ILE A 6 -2.82 -3.25 -1.54
CA ILE A 6 -1.70 -3.00 -2.44
C ILE A 6 -0.65 -4.07 -2.13
N THR A 7 -0.33 -4.88 -3.13
CA THR A 7 0.71 -5.91 -3.01
C THR A 7 2.00 -5.34 -3.60
N TYR A 8 3.07 -5.35 -2.79
CA TYR A 8 4.37 -4.83 -3.20
C TYR A 8 5.41 -5.94 -3.19
N MET A 9 6.18 -6.04 -4.27
CA MET A 9 7.43 -6.81 -4.25
C MET A 9 8.58 -5.82 -4.16
N VAL A 10 9.42 -5.98 -3.14
CA VAL A 10 10.44 -5.00 -2.76
C VAL A 10 11.83 -5.62 -2.91
N SER A 11 12.67 -5.00 -3.72
CA SER A 11 14.04 -5.43 -3.92
C SER A 11 14.80 -5.49 -2.60
N HIS A 12 15.62 -6.53 -2.42
CA HIS A 12 16.40 -6.72 -1.20
C HIS A 12 17.31 -5.53 -0.87
N GLU A 13 17.88 -4.91 -1.87
CA GLU A 13 18.85 -3.82 -1.66
C GLU A 13 18.26 -2.58 -0.99
N ILE A 14 16.93 -2.36 -1.13
CA ILE A 14 16.28 -1.18 -0.55
C ILE A 14 15.25 -1.56 0.53
N HIS A 15 15.16 -2.85 0.86
CA HIS A 15 14.09 -3.39 1.70
C HIS A 15 13.97 -2.69 3.05
N ASP A 16 15.07 -2.55 3.79
CA ASP A 16 15.02 -2.01 5.15
C ASP A 16 14.61 -0.53 5.16
N GLU A 17 15.11 0.24 4.21
CA GLU A 17 14.69 1.64 4.06
C GLU A 17 13.24 1.74 3.64
N TRP A 18 12.82 0.88 2.72
CA TRP A 18 11.45 0.89 2.21
C TRP A 18 10.42 0.55 3.29
N ILE A 19 10.65 -0.49 4.06
CA ILE A 19 9.69 -0.89 5.10
C ILE A 19 9.58 0.17 6.19
N SER A 20 10.68 0.82 6.53
CA SER A 20 10.69 1.95 7.46
C SER A 20 9.89 3.13 6.90
N TRP A 21 10.12 3.47 5.64
CA TRP A 21 9.40 4.54 4.95
C TRP A 21 7.90 4.22 4.86
N LEU A 22 7.55 2.99 4.51
CA LEU A 22 6.15 2.57 4.42
C LEU A 22 5.42 2.82 5.74
N LYS A 23 6.01 2.37 6.85
CA LYS A 23 5.39 2.46 8.18
C LYS A 23 5.37 3.87 8.73
N ASN A 24 6.42 4.65 8.51
CA ASN A 24 6.61 5.93 9.18
C ASN A 24 6.21 7.14 8.34
N VAL A 25 6.12 6.99 7.03
CA VAL A 25 5.82 8.08 6.10
C VAL A 25 4.60 7.79 5.26
N HIS A 26 4.63 6.72 4.47
CA HIS A 26 3.61 6.50 3.44
C HIS A 26 2.24 6.13 4.00
N ILE A 27 2.18 5.16 4.90
CA ILE A 27 0.90 4.79 5.54
C ILE A 27 0.32 5.96 6.33
N PRO A 28 1.09 6.68 7.16
CA PRO A 28 0.57 7.89 7.81
C PRO A 28 0.02 8.93 6.83
N GLU A 29 0.67 9.14 5.68
CA GLU A 29 0.15 10.05 4.67
C GLU A 29 -1.17 9.56 4.08
N MET A 30 -1.30 8.26 3.82
CA MET A 30 -2.56 7.67 3.34
C MET A 30 -3.66 7.81 4.40
N MET A 31 -3.36 7.53 5.65
CA MET A 31 -4.32 7.63 6.75
C MET A 31 -4.73 9.08 7.04
N SER A 32 -3.86 10.05 6.79
CA SER A 32 -4.15 11.47 7.02
C SER A 32 -5.26 12.00 6.10
N SER A 33 -5.60 11.27 5.05
CA SER A 33 -6.75 11.61 4.20
C SER A 33 -8.07 11.60 4.97
N GLY A 34 -8.13 10.84 6.08
CA GLY A 34 -9.35 10.65 6.86
C GLY A 34 -10.35 9.69 6.22
N LEU A 35 -9.97 9.05 5.10
CA LEU A 35 -10.86 8.19 4.32
C LEU A 35 -10.72 6.71 4.66
N PHE A 36 -9.67 6.34 5.39
CA PHE A 36 -9.46 4.96 5.85
C PHE A 36 -9.60 4.87 7.37
N GLU A 37 -10.22 3.79 7.84
CA GLU A 37 -10.46 3.59 9.28
C GLU A 37 -9.29 2.91 9.99
N ARG A 38 -8.63 1.98 9.30
CA ARG A 38 -7.48 1.24 9.82
C ARG A 38 -6.65 0.68 8.69
N ASN A 39 -5.48 0.18 9.04
CA ASN A 39 -4.56 -0.44 8.08
C ASN A 39 -3.84 -1.61 8.73
N GLN A 40 -3.26 -2.46 7.88
CA GLN A 40 -2.30 -3.47 8.33
C GLN A 40 -1.34 -3.79 7.19
N VAL A 41 -0.17 -4.26 7.57
CA VAL A 41 0.86 -4.70 6.63
C VAL A 41 1.16 -6.17 6.93
N LEU A 42 1.09 -7.00 5.90
CA LEU A 42 1.34 -8.44 6.03
C LEU A 42 2.47 -8.84 5.07
N ARG A 43 3.34 -9.72 5.53
CA ARG A 43 4.33 -10.34 4.66
C ARG A 43 3.75 -11.64 4.12
N LEU A 44 3.89 -11.87 2.83
CA LEU A 44 3.50 -13.15 2.24
C LEU A 44 4.52 -14.21 2.65
N LEU A 45 4.01 -15.39 3.01
CA LEU A 45 4.83 -16.54 3.37
C LEU A 45 4.71 -17.60 2.29
N GLU A 46 5.69 -18.50 2.24
CA GLU A 46 5.74 -19.60 1.26
C GLU A 46 5.71 -19.12 -0.20
N VAL A 47 6.32 -17.97 -0.45
CA VAL A 47 6.50 -17.43 -1.80
C VAL A 47 7.99 -17.32 -2.08
N ASP A 48 8.37 -17.28 -3.37
CA ASP A 48 9.75 -17.09 -3.76
C ASP A 48 10.22 -15.67 -3.40
N GLU A 49 11.29 -15.58 -2.61
CA GLU A 49 11.88 -14.30 -2.20
C GLU A 49 13.26 -14.07 -2.81
N GLN A 50 13.57 -14.76 -3.88
CA GLN A 50 14.87 -14.66 -4.51
C GLN A 50 15.16 -13.24 -5.03
N GLU A 51 14.16 -12.61 -5.63
CA GLU A 51 14.28 -11.26 -6.17
C GLU A 51 13.83 -10.15 -5.23
N GLY A 52 13.08 -10.48 -4.20
CA GLY A 52 12.55 -9.49 -3.27
C GLY A 52 11.55 -10.08 -2.30
N ILE A 53 11.10 -9.24 -1.37
CA ILE A 53 10.13 -9.62 -0.35
C ILE A 53 8.78 -9.03 -0.73
N THR A 54 7.71 -9.82 -0.58
CA THR A 54 6.35 -9.41 -0.95
C THR A 54 5.52 -9.09 0.29
N TYR A 55 4.90 -7.91 0.27
CA TYR A 55 4.01 -7.44 1.32
C TYR A 55 2.63 -7.13 0.76
N ALA A 56 1.61 -7.35 1.58
CA ALA A 56 0.26 -6.86 1.33
C ALA A 56 -0.01 -5.71 2.29
N THR A 57 -0.27 -4.52 1.76
CA THR A 57 -0.67 -3.36 2.55
C THR A 57 -2.17 -3.20 2.39
N GLN A 58 -2.91 -3.28 3.48
CA GLN A 58 -4.36 -3.28 3.46
C GLN A 58 -4.91 -2.08 4.21
N LEU A 59 -5.80 -1.34 3.54
CA LEU A 59 -6.46 -0.17 4.11
C LEU A 59 -7.96 -0.37 4.01
N TYR A 60 -8.64 -0.12 5.12
CA TYR A 60 -10.08 -0.38 5.27
C TYR A 60 -10.86 0.92 5.14
N CYS A 61 -11.81 0.94 4.19
CA CYS A 61 -12.71 2.07 3.95
C CYS A 61 -14.13 1.70 4.34
N SER A 62 -14.88 2.65 4.89
CA SER A 62 -16.28 2.43 5.23
C SER A 62 -17.19 2.34 4.01
N SER A 63 -16.82 2.96 2.89
CA SER A 63 -17.66 2.98 1.69
C SER A 63 -16.82 3.04 0.42
N ILE A 64 -17.46 2.66 -0.70
CA ILE A 64 -16.84 2.78 -2.02
C ILE A 64 -16.65 4.25 -2.42
N GLU A 65 -17.50 5.13 -1.95
CA GLU A 65 -17.39 6.57 -2.20
C GLU A 65 -16.12 7.14 -1.57
N ASN A 66 -15.79 6.73 -0.35
CA ASN A 66 -14.55 7.13 0.31
C ASN A 66 -13.33 6.64 -0.47
N TYR A 67 -13.38 5.39 -0.94
CA TYR A 67 -12.31 4.87 -1.79
C TYR A 67 -12.15 5.68 -3.06
N LYS A 68 -13.25 5.98 -3.76
CA LYS A 68 -13.20 6.77 -5.00
C LYS A 68 -12.65 8.18 -4.75
N SER A 69 -13.02 8.78 -3.63
CA SER A 69 -12.50 10.10 -3.24
C SER A 69 -10.99 10.05 -3.02
N TYR A 70 -10.50 9.01 -2.34
CA TYR A 70 -9.07 8.82 -2.13
C TYR A 70 -8.32 8.68 -3.46
N ILE A 71 -8.81 7.83 -4.35
CA ILE A 71 -8.19 7.58 -5.65
C ILE A 71 -8.12 8.86 -6.50
N SER A 72 -9.16 9.70 -6.44
CA SER A 72 -9.21 10.94 -7.23
C SER A 72 -8.37 12.06 -6.63
N ASN A 73 -8.37 12.21 -5.30
CA ASN A 73 -7.85 13.42 -4.66
C ASN A 73 -6.51 13.23 -3.95
N ASN A 74 -6.21 12.02 -3.48
CA ASN A 74 -5.02 11.76 -2.67
C ASN A 74 -4.00 10.85 -3.35
N ALA A 75 -4.45 9.78 -3.97
CA ALA A 75 -3.56 8.77 -4.54
C ALA A 75 -2.57 9.30 -5.59
N PRO A 76 -2.95 10.18 -6.52
CA PRO A 76 -2.01 10.61 -7.56
C PRO A 76 -0.72 11.20 -7.01
N ALA A 77 -0.81 12.12 -6.04
CA ALA A 77 0.37 12.75 -5.45
C ALA A 77 1.22 11.74 -4.66
N LEU A 78 0.58 10.85 -3.90
CA LEU A 78 1.28 9.85 -3.10
C LEU A 78 1.99 8.80 -3.97
N ARG A 79 1.35 8.40 -5.07
CA ARG A 79 1.94 7.48 -6.04
C ARG A 79 3.15 8.10 -6.74
N LEU A 80 3.05 9.38 -7.10
CA LEU A 80 4.15 10.10 -7.71
C LEU A 80 5.36 10.16 -6.78
N LYS A 81 5.16 10.51 -5.52
CA LYS A 81 6.23 10.53 -4.50
C LYS A 81 6.89 9.16 -4.36
N ALA A 82 6.09 8.11 -4.25
CA ALA A 82 6.60 6.75 -4.10
C ALA A 82 7.42 6.33 -5.32
N ASN A 83 6.92 6.61 -6.52
CA ASN A 83 7.60 6.27 -7.76
C ASN A 83 8.91 7.03 -7.92
N GLN A 84 8.94 8.31 -7.56
CA GLN A 84 10.15 9.12 -7.61
C GLN A 84 11.23 8.62 -6.65
N LYS A 85 10.81 8.11 -5.49
CA LYS A 85 11.74 7.62 -4.46
C LYS A 85 12.28 6.24 -4.78
N TRP A 86 11.44 5.34 -5.22
CA TRP A 86 11.79 3.91 -5.32
C TRP A 86 11.91 3.38 -6.73
N GLY A 87 11.19 3.97 -7.68
CA GLY A 87 11.24 3.55 -9.09
C GLY A 87 10.91 2.08 -9.26
N GLU A 88 11.70 1.40 -10.08
CA GLU A 88 11.48 0.00 -10.44
C GLU A 88 11.90 -0.99 -9.36
N LYS A 89 12.51 -0.52 -8.27
CA LYS A 89 12.92 -1.39 -7.15
C LYS A 89 11.76 -1.87 -6.31
N VAL A 90 10.58 -1.29 -6.53
CA VAL A 90 9.34 -1.69 -5.88
C VAL A 90 8.29 -1.86 -6.98
N LEU A 91 7.75 -3.07 -7.09
CA LEU A 91 6.64 -3.36 -7.99
C LEU A 91 5.38 -3.50 -7.17
N GLY A 92 4.32 -2.81 -7.58
CA GLY A 92 3.08 -2.84 -6.84
C GLY A 92 1.87 -2.97 -7.74
N TYR A 93 0.85 -3.67 -7.26
CA TYR A 93 -0.44 -3.72 -7.93
C TYR A 93 -1.56 -3.72 -6.89
N ARG A 94 -2.71 -3.26 -7.30
CA ARG A 94 -3.84 -2.98 -6.40
C ARG A 94 -4.97 -3.94 -6.65
N THR A 95 -5.65 -4.28 -5.55
CA THR A 95 -6.86 -5.10 -5.58
C THR A 95 -7.89 -4.43 -4.68
N LEU A 96 -9.10 -4.29 -5.16
CA LEU A 96 -10.19 -3.75 -4.38
C LEU A 96 -11.15 -4.88 -4.05
N MET A 97 -11.49 -5.01 -2.78
CA MET A 97 -12.33 -6.09 -2.29
C MET A 97 -13.42 -5.56 -1.38
N GLU A 98 -14.54 -6.25 -1.36
CA GLU A 98 -15.61 -5.97 -0.40
C GLU A 98 -15.59 -7.06 0.67
N ILE A 99 -15.69 -6.67 1.93
CA ILE A 99 -15.79 -7.63 3.03
C ILE A 99 -17.24 -8.09 3.08
N VAL A 100 -17.48 -9.39 2.83
CA VAL A 100 -18.81 -9.99 2.81
C VAL A 100 -19.11 -10.81 4.04
N HIS A 101 -18.08 -11.08 4.86
CA HIS A 101 -18.27 -11.83 6.11
C HIS A 101 -17.16 -11.52 7.10
#